data_9b81d16007a93a29986f9f26c5ea1a76
#
_entry.id   9b81d16007a93a29986f9f26c5ea1a76
#
_cell.length_a   1.000
_cell.length_b   1.000
_cell.length_c   1.000
_cell.angle_alpha   90.00
_cell.angle_beta   90.00
_cell.angle_gamma   90.00
#
_symmetry.space_group_name_H-M   'P 1'
#
loop_
_entity.id
_entity.type
_entity.pdbx_description
1 polymer ?
#
loop_
_entity_poly.entity_id
_entity_poly.type
_entity_poly.pdbx_seq_one_letter_code
_entity_poly.pdbx_strand_id
1 'polypeptide(L)'
;MGSEMCIRDRYQAVFGTHALISEKVAYQKLGLVVTDEQHRFGVMQRSTLQQKGADGTKAPHVLVMSATPIPRTLALILYGDLDVSIVDELPPGRTPVKTRVVPEEKRAGMYGFLRQEVLKGHQAYVVCPLVEDSEMMEDVRSAQATFDALKNGELSGLRVGLTWGAQPADEKAQVLSEFSAGNLDVLVSTTVIEVGVNVPNASVMVIENAERFGLSQLHQLRGRVGRGSAESWCFLLAAENERLRILTQTNDGFIVAQKDLELRGPGDLMGTRQSGEMMADFLLDGDVKLLDEAAKCMKRLRENPKLAAERQQVEAEALRNYRDKLADIAMN
;
A
#
# COMPACT_ATOMS: atom_id res chain seq x y z
N MET A 1 37.17 13.41 -2.45
CA MET A 1 37.33 11.95 -2.54
C MET A 1 36.22 11.33 -1.71
N GLY A 2 35.08 11.02 -2.30
CA GLY A 2 33.96 10.40 -1.62
C GLY A 2 34.28 8.93 -1.42
N SER A 3 34.19 8.45 -0.21
CA SER A 3 34.31 7.03 0.08
C SER A 3 33.16 6.29 -0.59
N GLU A 4 33.43 5.63 -1.70
CA GLU A 4 32.57 4.60 -2.24
C GLU A 4 32.35 3.56 -1.14
N MET A 5 31.15 3.45 -0.63
CA MET A 5 30.82 2.44 0.37
C MET A 5 30.73 1.10 -0.36
N CYS A 6 31.91 0.50 -0.58
CA CYS A 6 32.00 -0.84 -1.11
C CYS A 6 31.46 -1.81 -0.06
N ILE A 7 30.24 -2.30 -0.26
CA ILE A 7 29.70 -3.46 0.48
C ILE A 7 30.36 -4.73 -0.08
N ARG A 8 31.66 -4.63 -0.36
CA ARG A 8 32.47 -5.75 -0.85
C ARG A 8 32.81 -6.63 0.34
N ASP A 9 32.63 -7.90 0.25
CA ASP A 9 33.29 -8.99 0.98
C ASP A 9 32.88 -9.25 2.46
N ARG A 10 32.08 -8.40 3.13
CA ARG A 10 31.80 -8.60 4.57
C ARG A 10 30.38 -9.02 4.92
N TYR A 11 29.41 -8.71 4.07
CA TYR A 11 27.99 -8.91 4.40
C TYR A 11 27.29 -9.80 3.38
N GLN A 12 26.61 -10.84 3.85
CA GLN A 12 25.79 -11.73 3.03
C GLN A 12 24.38 -11.21 2.82
N ALA A 13 23.90 -10.34 3.73
CA ALA A 13 22.60 -9.68 3.62
C ALA A 13 22.73 -8.22 4.05
N VAL A 14 22.10 -7.33 3.31
CA VAL A 14 22.08 -5.89 3.58
C VAL A 14 20.64 -5.41 3.57
N PHE A 15 20.24 -4.71 4.62
CA PHE A 15 18.91 -4.11 4.76
C PHE A 15 19.04 -2.60 4.75
N GLY A 16 18.13 -1.93 4.08
CA GLY A 16 18.11 -0.47 4.03
C GLY A 16 16.99 0.07 3.17
N THR A 17 16.98 1.37 3.00
CA THR A 17 16.03 2.08 2.15
C THR A 17 16.48 2.09 0.68
N HIS A 18 15.74 2.80 -0.18
CA HIS A 18 16.11 3.02 -1.58
C HIS A 18 17.54 3.58 -1.78
N ALA A 19 18.20 4.08 -0.73
CA ALA A 19 19.61 4.47 -0.79
C ALA A 19 20.55 3.32 -1.23
N LEU A 20 20.15 2.05 -0.98
CA LEU A 20 20.88 0.88 -1.46
C LEU A 20 20.87 0.73 -2.98
N ILE A 21 19.94 1.38 -3.67
CA ILE A 21 19.82 1.36 -5.13
C ILE A 21 20.74 2.39 -5.79
N SER A 22 21.24 3.37 -5.02
CA SER A 22 22.05 4.47 -5.54
C SER A 22 23.32 3.96 -6.26
N GLU A 23 23.79 4.68 -7.26
CA GLU A 23 25.02 4.33 -8.01
C GLU A 23 26.27 4.20 -7.14
N LYS A 24 26.26 4.82 -5.96
CA LYS A 24 27.35 4.77 -4.98
C LYS A 24 27.51 3.43 -4.27
N VAL A 25 26.50 2.55 -4.36
CA VAL A 25 26.53 1.22 -3.74
C VAL A 25 26.85 0.17 -4.79
N ALA A 26 27.96 -0.54 -4.63
CA ALA A 26 28.40 -1.63 -5.51
C ALA A 26 28.28 -2.97 -4.78
N TYR A 27 27.74 -3.97 -5.45
CA TYR A 27 27.61 -5.34 -4.98
C TYR A 27 28.55 -6.25 -5.76
N GLN A 28 29.23 -7.17 -5.09
CA GLN A 28 30.17 -8.07 -5.76
C GLN A 28 29.44 -9.24 -6.47
N LYS A 29 28.47 -9.87 -5.77
CA LYS A 29 27.67 -10.99 -6.30
C LYS A 29 26.25 -10.87 -5.76
N LEU A 30 25.45 -10.01 -6.38
CA LEU A 30 24.06 -9.83 -5.98
C LEU A 30 23.23 -11.01 -6.51
N GLY A 31 22.77 -11.89 -5.63
CA GLY A 31 21.98 -13.07 -5.98
C GLY A 31 20.48 -12.89 -5.82
N LEU A 32 20.06 -12.09 -4.83
CA LEU A 32 18.65 -11.85 -4.54
C LEU A 32 18.43 -10.41 -4.14
N VAL A 33 17.39 -9.80 -4.67
CA VAL A 33 16.86 -8.50 -4.28
C VAL A 33 15.44 -8.70 -3.77
N VAL A 34 15.15 -8.20 -2.57
CA VAL A 34 13.81 -8.19 -2.00
C VAL A 34 13.37 -6.74 -1.82
N THR A 35 12.28 -6.36 -2.45
CA THR A 35 11.70 -5.01 -2.36
C THR A 35 10.31 -5.09 -1.73
N ASP A 36 10.13 -4.42 -0.61
CA ASP A 36 8.84 -4.28 0.05
C ASP A 36 8.18 -2.94 -0.34
N GLU A 37 6.84 -2.89 -0.30
CA GLU A 37 6.04 -1.69 -0.64
C GLU A 37 6.37 -1.12 -2.03
N GLN A 38 6.21 -1.94 -3.05
CA GLN A 38 6.62 -1.64 -4.43
C GLN A 38 6.08 -0.32 -5.00
N HIS A 39 4.90 0.13 -4.59
CA HIS A 39 4.31 1.39 -5.07
C HIS A 39 5.20 2.62 -4.85
N ARG A 40 6.21 2.51 -3.98
CA ARG A 40 7.23 3.54 -3.72
C ARG A 40 8.43 3.46 -4.66
N PHE A 41 8.50 2.43 -5.54
CA PHE A 41 9.61 2.20 -6.45
C PHE A 41 9.17 2.34 -7.91
N GLY A 42 9.76 3.28 -8.64
CA GLY A 42 9.51 3.45 -10.07
C GLY A 42 10.10 2.31 -10.93
N VAL A 43 9.58 2.15 -12.16
CA VAL A 43 10.05 1.15 -13.14
C VAL A 43 11.56 1.25 -13.41
N MET A 44 12.09 2.48 -13.47
CA MET A 44 13.52 2.77 -13.68
C MET A 44 14.42 2.20 -12.58
N GLN A 45 13.96 2.18 -11.33
CA GLN A 45 14.73 1.67 -10.20
C GLN A 45 14.89 0.15 -10.24
N ARG A 46 13.90 -0.57 -10.81
CA ARG A 46 13.97 -2.02 -11.02
C ARG A 46 15.02 -2.40 -12.07
N SER A 47 15.06 -1.70 -13.19
CA SER A 47 16.07 -1.93 -14.23
C SER A 47 17.47 -1.66 -13.71
N THR A 48 17.66 -0.64 -12.88
CA THR A 48 18.95 -0.33 -12.23
C THR A 48 19.42 -1.48 -11.32
N LEU A 49 18.52 -2.09 -10.54
CA LEU A 49 18.88 -3.22 -9.66
C LEU A 49 19.24 -4.48 -10.44
N GLN A 50 18.54 -4.77 -11.54
CA GLN A 50 18.87 -5.87 -12.42
C GLN A 50 20.25 -5.67 -13.08
N GLN A 51 20.58 -4.45 -13.49
CA GLN A 51 21.87 -4.10 -14.10
C GLN A 51 23.02 -4.17 -13.08
N LYS A 52 22.81 -3.79 -11.83
CA LYS A 52 23.82 -3.84 -10.76
C LYS A 52 24.27 -5.26 -10.39
N GLY A 53 23.44 -6.26 -10.61
CA GLY A 53 23.79 -7.68 -10.37
C GLY A 53 24.51 -8.36 -11.52
N ALA A 54 24.61 -7.71 -12.65
CA ALA A 54 25.15 -8.33 -13.85
C ALA A 54 26.69 -8.20 -13.92
N ASP A 55 27.41 -9.14 -13.29
CA ASP A 55 28.81 -9.45 -13.67
C ASP A 55 28.88 -10.09 -15.09
N GLY A 56 27.94 -9.73 -15.97
CA GLY A 56 27.84 -10.22 -17.33
C GLY A 56 27.31 -11.65 -17.50
N THR A 57 27.02 -12.39 -16.41
CA THR A 57 26.65 -13.82 -16.52
C THR A 57 25.29 -14.19 -15.98
N LYS A 58 24.79 -13.54 -14.94
CA LYS A 58 23.44 -13.85 -14.38
C LYS A 58 22.84 -12.62 -13.71
N ALA A 59 21.59 -12.30 -14.05
CA ALA A 59 20.79 -11.31 -13.32
C ALA A 59 20.39 -11.85 -11.94
N PRO A 60 20.31 -11.00 -10.90
CA PRO A 60 19.82 -11.40 -9.58
C PRO A 60 18.35 -11.81 -9.65
N HIS A 61 17.94 -12.71 -8.76
CA HIS A 61 16.53 -12.96 -8.53
C HIS A 61 15.90 -11.73 -7.87
N VAL A 62 14.68 -11.39 -8.29
CA VAL A 62 13.98 -10.21 -7.75
C VAL A 62 12.64 -10.66 -7.17
N LEU A 63 12.45 -10.44 -5.88
CA LEU A 63 11.19 -10.59 -5.20
C LEU A 63 10.63 -9.21 -4.88
N VAL A 64 9.43 -8.95 -5.37
CA VAL A 64 8.71 -7.70 -5.12
C VAL A 64 7.48 -8.01 -4.28
N MET A 65 7.30 -7.28 -3.20
CA MET A 65 6.17 -7.43 -2.32
C MET A 65 5.35 -6.13 -2.29
N SER A 66 4.05 -6.26 -2.14
CA SER A 66 3.14 -5.12 -1.94
C SER A 66 2.08 -5.50 -0.91
N ALA A 67 1.86 -4.62 0.06
CA ALA A 67 0.74 -4.74 1.00
C ALA A 67 -0.55 -4.14 0.43
N THR A 68 -0.46 -3.40 -0.69
CA THR A 68 -1.64 -2.93 -1.40
C THR A 68 -2.17 -4.09 -2.24
N PRO A 69 -3.37 -4.62 -1.96
CA PRO A 69 -3.97 -5.62 -2.82
C PRO A 69 -4.17 -5.03 -4.22
N ILE A 70 -3.57 -5.69 -5.20
CA ILE A 70 -3.75 -5.33 -6.62
C ILE A 70 -4.73 -6.34 -7.20
N PRO A 71 -5.81 -5.92 -7.85
CA PRO A 71 -6.70 -6.85 -8.53
C PRO A 71 -5.90 -7.80 -9.41
N ARG A 72 -6.22 -9.09 -9.38
CA ARG A 72 -5.45 -10.13 -10.07
C ARG A 72 -5.27 -9.83 -11.56
N THR A 73 -6.29 -9.27 -12.18
CA THR A 73 -6.27 -8.81 -13.57
C THR A 73 -5.26 -7.72 -13.82
N LEU A 74 -5.27 -6.70 -12.96
CA LEU A 74 -4.33 -5.59 -13.05
C LEU A 74 -2.90 -6.07 -12.80
N ALA A 75 -2.71 -7.01 -11.87
CA ALA A 75 -1.40 -7.62 -11.63
C ALA A 75 -0.86 -8.38 -12.86
N LEU A 76 -1.71 -9.13 -13.56
CA LEU A 76 -1.33 -9.82 -14.79
C LEU A 76 -0.95 -8.86 -15.93
N ILE A 77 -1.62 -7.70 -16.00
CA ILE A 77 -1.33 -6.68 -17.01
C ILE A 77 -0.03 -5.94 -16.69
N LEU A 78 0.13 -5.50 -15.43
CA LEU A 78 1.27 -4.68 -15.02
C LEU A 78 2.56 -5.50 -14.83
N TYR A 79 2.43 -6.78 -14.51
CA TYR A 79 3.54 -7.66 -14.13
C TYR A 79 3.54 -8.97 -14.92
N GLY A 80 3.04 -8.96 -16.17
CA GLY A 80 2.91 -10.15 -16.99
C GLY A 80 4.21 -10.91 -17.28
N ASP A 81 5.36 -10.30 -17.00
CA ASP A 81 6.70 -10.87 -17.05
C ASP A 81 7.15 -11.50 -15.72
N LEU A 82 6.36 -11.36 -14.65
CA LEU A 82 6.66 -11.86 -13.32
C LEU A 82 5.74 -13.02 -12.94
N ASP A 83 6.27 -13.98 -12.20
CA ASP A 83 5.45 -14.97 -11.49
C ASP A 83 4.78 -14.31 -10.30
N VAL A 84 3.44 -14.42 -10.22
CA VAL A 84 2.65 -13.81 -9.16
C VAL A 84 2.24 -14.85 -8.13
N SER A 85 2.61 -14.62 -6.87
CA SER A 85 2.15 -15.39 -5.72
C SER A 85 1.21 -14.52 -4.87
N ILE A 86 0.04 -15.06 -4.54
CA ILE A 86 -0.98 -14.37 -3.74
C ILE A 86 -0.97 -14.96 -2.34
N VAL A 87 -0.89 -14.08 -1.33
CA VAL A 87 -1.08 -14.45 0.07
C VAL A 87 -2.50 -14.02 0.46
N ASP A 88 -3.41 -14.98 0.50
CA ASP A 88 -4.86 -14.78 0.70
C ASP A 88 -5.37 -15.26 2.07
N GLU A 89 -4.47 -15.83 2.89
CA GLU A 89 -4.78 -16.26 4.24
C GLU A 89 -4.31 -15.25 5.29
N LEU A 90 -5.12 -15.06 6.32
CA LEU A 90 -4.72 -14.25 7.48
C LEU A 90 -3.78 -15.06 8.39
N PRO A 91 -2.77 -14.40 9.00
CA PRO A 91 -1.95 -15.06 10.02
C PRO A 91 -2.79 -15.61 11.16
N PRO A 92 -2.36 -16.74 11.77
CA PRO A 92 -3.05 -17.32 12.92
C PRO A 92 -3.23 -16.30 14.06
N GLY A 93 -4.42 -16.30 14.67
CA GLY A 93 -4.75 -15.40 15.80
C GLY A 93 -5.19 -13.99 15.41
N ARG A 94 -5.25 -13.67 14.12
CA ARG A 94 -5.78 -12.38 13.66
C ARG A 94 -7.30 -12.42 13.58
N THR A 95 -7.97 -11.45 14.22
CA THR A 95 -9.44 -11.33 14.20
C THR A 95 -9.89 -10.34 13.13
N PRO A 96 -11.04 -10.60 12.45
CA PRO A 96 -11.61 -9.63 11.53
C PRO A 96 -11.96 -8.31 12.24
N VAL A 97 -11.64 -7.19 11.60
CA VAL A 97 -11.95 -5.86 12.14
C VAL A 97 -13.40 -5.48 11.79
N LYS A 98 -14.18 -5.14 12.79
CA LYS A 98 -15.56 -4.67 12.61
C LYS A 98 -15.54 -3.22 12.13
N THR A 99 -15.98 -2.98 10.90
CA THR A 99 -15.97 -1.65 10.30
C THR A 99 -17.37 -1.04 10.30
N ARG A 100 -17.49 0.24 10.66
CA ARG A 100 -18.75 0.98 10.62
C ARG A 100 -18.54 2.39 10.07
N VAL A 101 -19.45 2.85 9.22
CA VAL A 101 -19.58 4.26 8.86
C VAL A 101 -20.39 4.96 9.95
N VAL A 102 -19.88 6.08 10.43
CA VAL A 102 -20.47 6.85 11.54
C VAL A 102 -20.76 8.26 11.05
N PRO A 103 -22.02 8.66 10.96
CA PRO A 103 -22.37 10.04 10.62
C PRO A 103 -22.06 10.98 11.80
N GLU A 104 -21.92 12.28 11.51
CA GLU A 104 -21.49 13.30 12.47
C GLU A 104 -22.37 13.34 13.74
N GLU A 105 -23.68 13.11 13.60
CA GLU A 105 -24.63 13.11 14.74
C GLU A 105 -24.33 12.00 15.75
N LYS A 106 -23.62 10.95 15.33
CA LYS A 106 -23.24 9.82 16.19
C LYS A 106 -21.79 9.89 16.68
N ARG A 107 -21.05 10.96 16.33
CA ARG A 107 -19.65 11.18 16.70
C ARG A 107 -19.41 11.03 18.20
N ALA A 108 -20.18 11.74 19.02
CA ALA A 108 -20.02 11.69 20.48
C ALA A 108 -20.20 10.27 21.05
N GLY A 109 -21.15 9.50 20.53
CA GLY A 109 -21.38 8.11 20.94
C GLY A 109 -20.20 7.21 20.55
N MET A 110 -19.61 7.41 19.37
CA MET A 110 -18.45 6.68 18.91
C MET A 110 -17.20 6.96 19.77
N TYR A 111 -16.94 8.23 20.10
CA TYR A 111 -15.85 8.57 21.03
C TYR A 111 -16.10 8.07 22.44
N GLY A 112 -17.37 8.03 22.89
CA GLY A 112 -17.77 7.38 24.14
C GLY A 112 -17.39 5.89 24.16
N PHE A 113 -17.61 5.18 23.06
CA PHE A 113 -17.16 3.80 22.90
C PHE A 113 -15.62 3.68 22.93
N LEU A 114 -14.90 4.54 22.21
CA LEU A 114 -13.43 4.55 22.22
C LEU A 114 -12.91 4.71 23.66
N ARG A 115 -13.47 5.65 24.44
CA ARG A 115 -13.09 5.82 25.84
C ARG A 115 -13.31 4.56 26.67
N GLN A 116 -14.41 3.84 26.47
CA GLN A 116 -14.66 2.58 27.17
C GLN A 116 -13.61 1.52 26.83
N GLU A 117 -13.19 1.43 25.56
CA GLU A 117 -12.13 0.49 25.16
C GLU A 117 -10.78 0.88 25.78
N VAL A 118 -10.45 2.16 25.83
CA VAL A 118 -9.24 2.66 26.51
C VAL A 118 -9.28 2.35 28.01
N LEU A 119 -10.41 2.52 28.68
CA LEU A 119 -10.56 2.19 30.11
C LEU A 119 -10.42 0.68 30.39
N LYS A 120 -10.64 -0.17 29.39
CA LYS A 120 -10.34 -1.62 29.47
C LYS A 120 -8.84 -1.93 29.28
N GLY A 121 -8.01 -0.91 29.04
CA GLY A 121 -6.57 -1.05 28.83
C GLY A 121 -6.15 -1.16 27.36
N HIS A 122 -7.08 -0.99 26.40
CA HIS A 122 -6.74 -0.97 24.97
C HIS A 122 -6.24 0.41 24.53
N GLN A 123 -5.63 0.44 23.35
CA GLN A 123 -5.16 1.67 22.70
C GLN A 123 -5.96 1.95 21.43
N ALA A 124 -5.95 3.22 21.00
CA ALA A 124 -6.68 3.65 19.82
C ALA A 124 -5.84 4.55 18.91
N TYR A 125 -6.14 4.49 17.61
CA TYR A 125 -5.68 5.44 16.61
C TYR A 125 -6.82 6.37 16.20
N VAL A 126 -6.51 7.65 16.02
CA VAL A 126 -7.38 8.63 15.35
C VAL A 126 -6.59 9.21 14.18
N VAL A 127 -7.09 9.00 12.97
CA VAL A 127 -6.43 9.44 11.73
C VAL A 127 -7.23 10.59 11.14
N CYS A 128 -6.52 11.71 10.88
CA CYS A 128 -7.07 12.89 10.23
C CYS A 128 -6.54 12.98 8.80
N PRO A 129 -7.36 13.40 7.80
CA PRO A 129 -6.87 13.60 6.44
C PRO A 129 -5.90 14.78 6.38
N LEU A 130 -4.95 14.72 5.43
CA LEU A 130 -4.21 15.89 4.98
C LEU A 130 -5.13 16.78 4.12
N VAL A 131 -4.93 18.08 4.16
CA VAL A 131 -5.63 19.02 3.28
C VAL A 131 -4.80 19.16 2.00
N GLU A 132 -5.27 18.59 0.89
CA GLU A 132 -4.50 18.41 -0.36
C GLU A 132 -4.04 19.70 -1.04
N ASP A 133 -4.65 20.85 -0.76
CA ASP A 133 -4.36 22.15 -1.41
C ASP A 133 -3.68 23.15 -0.48
N SER A 134 -3.25 22.74 0.71
CA SER A 134 -2.64 23.65 1.66
C SER A 134 -1.12 23.55 1.65
N GLU A 135 -0.46 24.68 1.79
CA GLU A 135 0.96 24.71 2.14
C GLU A 135 1.18 23.87 3.41
N MET A 136 2.29 23.17 3.50
CA MET A 136 2.63 22.21 4.58
C MET A 136 2.33 22.75 6.01
N MET A 137 2.26 24.07 6.18
CA MET A 137 1.91 24.72 7.44
C MET A 137 0.39 24.66 7.80
N GLU A 138 -0.50 24.58 6.80
CA GLU A 138 -1.96 24.48 7.05
C GLU A 138 -2.35 23.08 7.47
N ASP A 139 -1.71 22.05 6.91
CA ASP A 139 -1.91 20.65 7.31
C ASP A 139 -1.52 20.43 8.77
N VAL A 140 -0.40 21.00 9.20
CA VAL A 140 0.05 20.93 10.60
C VAL A 140 -0.94 21.64 11.52
N ARG A 141 -1.44 22.83 11.11
CA ARG A 141 -2.43 23.56 11.88
C ARG A 141 -3.77 22.82 12.00
N SER A 142 -4.21 22.19 10.93
CA SER A 142 -5.45 21.39 10.89
C SER A 142 -5.35 20.17 11.81
N ALA A 143 -4.24 19.42 11.73
CA ALA A 143 -4.00 18.28 12.62
C ALA A 143 -3.87 18.70 14.08
N GLN A 144 -3.16 19.81 14.35
CA GLN A 144 -3.03 20.36 15.70
C GLN A 144 -4.38 20.84 16.24
N ALA A 145 -5.18 21.54 15.44
CA ALA A 145 -6.51 21.99 15.86
C ALA A 145 -7.43 20.82 16.19
N THR A 146 -7.41 19.77 15.36
CA THR A 146 -8.18 18.54 15.62
C THR A 146 -7.68 17.84 16.90
N PHE A 147 -6.37 17.74 17.08
CA PHE A 147 -5.78 17.17 18.29
C PHE A 147 -6.20 17.97 19.54
N ASP A 148 -6.11 19.30 19.51
CA ASP A 148 -6.47 20.16 20.64
C ASP A 148 -7.97 20.08 20.97
N ALA A 149 -8.83 20.05 19.95
CA ALA A 149 -10.25 19.87 20.10
C ALA A 149 -10.58 18.51 20.75
N LEU A 150 -9.99 17.42 20.24
CA LEU A 150 -10.20 16.08 20.79
C LEU A 150 -9.65 15.95 22.21
N LYS A 151 -8.43 16.44 22.47
CA LYS A 151 -7.77 16.37 23.78
C LYS A 151 -8.53 17.13 24.86
N ASN A 152 -9.10 18.28 24.50
CA ASN A 152 -9.89 19.10 25.42
C ASN A 152 -11.37 18.70 25.49
N GLY A 153 -11.87 17.97 24.48
CA GLY A 153 -13.24 17.48 24.34
C GLY A 153 -13.36 15.98 24.60
N GLU A 154 -13.59 15.23 23.54
CA GLU A 154 -13.96 13.81 23.60
C GLU A 154 -12.90 12.92 24.25
N LEU A 155 -11.62 13.27 24.13
CA LEU A 155 -10.50 12.52 24.69
C LEU A 155 -9.94 13.14 25.98
N SER A 156 -10.66 14.07 26.60
CA SER A 156 -10.23 14.72 27.84
C SER A 156 -9.94 13.71 28.96
N GLY A 157 -8.80 13.85 29.63
CA GLY A 157 -8.35 12.95 30.68
C GLY A 157 -7.65 11.67 30.19
N LEU A 158 -7.52 11.43 28.88
CA LEU A 158 -6.72 10.37 28.31
C LEU A 158 -5.31 10.87 27.95
N ARG A 159 -4.33 9.96 27.90
CA ARG A 159 -2.97 10.25 27.48
C ARG A 159 -2.93 10.23 25.94
N VAL A 160 -3.00 11.40 25.33
CA VAL A 160 -3.09 11.55 23.87
C VAL A 160 -1.77 12.04 23.30
N GLY A 161 -1.23 11.33 22.32
CA GLY A 161 -0.08 11.74 21.51
C GLY A 161 -0.51 12.25 20.14
N LEU A 162 0.30 13.13 19.54
CA LEU A 162 0.11 13.63 18.18
C LEU A 162 1.36 13.34 17.34
N THR A 163 1.15 12.90 16.09
CA THR A 163 2.21 12.78 15.08
C THR A 163 1.69 13.21 13.72
N TRP A 164 2.58 13.79 12.89
CA TRP A 164 2.25 14.25 11.53
C TRP A 164 3.42 14.03 10.57
N GLY A 165 3.15 14.19 9.25
CA GLY A 165 4.10 13.85 8.19
C GLY A 165 5.43 14.61 8.27
N ALA A 166 5.38 15.91 8.44
CA ALA A 166 6.54 16.80 8.44
C ALA A 166 7.22 16.95 9.82
N GLN A 167 6.78 16.18 10.83
CA GLN A 167 7.39 16.17 12.17
C GLN A 167 8.85 15.69 12.09
N PRO A 168 9.79 16.30 12.83
CA PRO A 168 11.15 15.81 12.95
C PRO A 168 11.21 14.33 13.31
N ALA A 169 12.12 13.58 12.66
CA ALA A 169 12.17 12.13 12.76
C ALA A 169 12.34 11.63 14.20
N ASP A 170 13.16 12.33 14.99
CA ASP A 170 13.43 11.96 16.38
C ASP A 170 12.21 12.16 17.28
N GLU A 171 11.49 13.26 17.15
CA GLU A 171 10.25 13.53 17.87
C GLU A 171 9.15 12.51 17.51
N LYS A 172 9.01 12.22 16.21
CA LYS A 172 8.09 11.21 15.73
C LYS A 172 8.41 9.83 16.28
N ALA A 173 9.69 9.45 16.27
CA ALA A 173 10.14 8.17 16.82
C ALA A 173 9.85 8.08 18.32
N GLN A 174 10.02 9.16 19.08
CA GLN A 174 9.71 9.22 20.49
C GLN A 174 8.22 8.99 20.75
N VAL A 175 7.33 9.74 20.10
CA VAL A 175 5.87 9.59 20.28
C VAL A 175 5.41 8.18 19.92
N LEU A 176 5.92 7.61 18.84
CA LEU A 176 5.60 6.25 18.43
C LEU A 176 6.11 5.20 19.41
N SER A 177 7.29 5.42 20.00
CA SER A 177 7.86 4.56 21.06
C SER A 177 7.01 4.60 22.32
N GLU A 178 6.58 5.79 22.75
CA GLU A 178 5.70 5.96 23.92
C GLU A 178 4.34 5.30 23.71
N PHE A 179 3.77 5.42 22.51
CA PHE A 179 2.52 4.74 22.17
C PHE A 179 2.71 3.22 22.15
N SER A 180 3.77 2.71 21.55
CA SER A 180 4.09 1.28 21.53
C SER A 180 4.34 0.70 22.93
N ALA A 181 4.92 1.48 23.83
CA ALA A 181 5.15 1.11 25.22
C ALA A 181 3.89 1.17 26.11
N GLY A 182 2.75 1.65 25.57
CA GLY A 182 1.50 1.81 26.34
C GLY A 182 1.48 3.05 27.23
N ASN A 183 2.42 3.99 27.06
CA ASN A 183 2.44 5.26 27.80
C ASN A 183 1.41 6.27 27.27
N LEU A 184 0.92 6.06 26.04
CA LEU A 184 -0.16 6.82 25.42
C LEU A 184 -1.36 5.90 25.17
N ASP A 185 -2.54 6.42 25.42
CA ASP A 185 -3.82 5.72 25.23
C ASP A 185 -4.34 5.87 23.81
N VAL A 186 -4.18 7.07 23.25
CA VAL A 186 -4.65 7.42 21.90
C VAL A 186 -3.53 8.10 21.14
N LEU A 187 -3.34 7.68 19.91
CA LEU A 187 -2.46 8.35 18.95
C LEU A 187 -3.28 9.04 17.86
N VAL A 188 -3.26 10.36 17.87
CA VAL A 188 -3.80 11.18 16.77
C VAL A 188 -2.72 11.34 15.71
N SER A 189 -3.05 11.14 14.44
CA SER A 189 -2.08 11.21 13.36
C SER A 189 -2.71 11.70 12.07
N THR A 190 -1.92 12.34 11.22
CA THR A 190 -2.22 12.48 9.80
C THR A 190 -1.89 11.16 9.07
N THR A 191 -2.07 11.07 7.76
CA THR A 191 -1.96 9.84 6.93
C THR A 191 -0.70 8.98 7.10
N VAL A 192 0.28 9.45 7.85
CA VAL A 192 1.63 8.87 7.96
C VAL A 192 1.75 7.65 8.89
N ILE A 193 0.65 7.12 9.45
CA ILE A 193 0.70 5.83 10.19
C ILE A 193 1.07 4.64 9.26
N GLU A 194 1.41 4.89 8.02
CA GLU A 194 1.84 3.86 7.07
C GLU A 194 3.12 3.13 7.51
N VAL A 195 3.92 3.68 8.42
CA VAL A 195 5.25 3.12 8.74
C VAL A 195 5.27 2.35 10.05
N GLY A 196 5.28 1.02 9.94
CA GLY A 196 6.15 0.13 10.73
C GLY A 196 5.84 -0.09 12.21
N VAL A 197 4.99 0.66 12.89
CA VAL A 197 4.73 0.43 14.31
C VAL A 197 3.64 -0.62 14.48
N ASN A 198 4.05 -1.78 15.01
CA ASN A 198 3.11 -2.84 15.37
C ASN A 198 2.71 -2.66 16.84
N VAL A 199 1.44 -2.26 17.08
CA VAL A 199 0.89 -2.14 18.43
C VAL A 199 -0.28 -3.12 18.57
N PRO A 200 -0.01 -4.35 19.05
CA PRO A 200 -1.04 -5.39 19.16
C PRO A 200 -2.21 -4.99 20.08
N ASN A 201 -1.95 -4.10 21.04
CA ASN A 201 -2.95 -3.60 21.98
C ASN A 201 -3.89 -2.53 21.40
N ALA A 202 -3.60 -2.01 20.20
CA ALA A 202 -4.47 -1.06 19.53
C ALA A 202 -5.66 -1.81 18.90
N SER A 203 -6.85 -1.62 19.49
CA SER A 203 -8.09 -2.29 19.07
C SER A 203 -9.09 -1.36 18.38
N VAL A 204 -8.91 -0.04 18.45
CA VAL A 204 -9.82 0.93 17.85
C VAL A 204 -9.08 1.81 16.86
N MET A 205 -9.64 1.92 15.66
CA MET A 205 -9.24 2.87 14.62
C MET A 205 -10.39 3.83 14.35
N VAL A 206 -10.16 5.11 14.44
CA VAL A 206 -11.08 6.16 14.00
C VAL A 206 -10.45 6.90 12.83
N ILE A 207 -11.20 7.08 11.76
CA ILE A 207 -10.75 7.82 10.58
C ILE A 207 -11.72 8.99 10.37
N GLU A 208 -11.23 10.18 10.61
CA GLU A 208 -11.96 11.44 10.44
C GLU A 208 -12.06 11.77 8.96
N ASN A 209 -13.22 12.29 8.52
CA ASN A 209 -13.49 12.65 7.13
C ASN A 209 -13.08 11.52 6.15
N ALA A 210 -13.55 10.31 6.44
CA ALA A 210 -13.13 9.10 5.74
C ALA A 210 -13.41 9.14 4.23
N GLU A 211 -14.33 9.97 3.77
CA GLU A 211 -14.63 10.20 2.34
C GLU A 211 -13.45 10.80 1.58
N ARG A 212 -12.49 11.42 2.25
CA ARG A 212 -11.28 12.02 1.64
C ARG A 212 -10.18 11.01 1.36
N PHE A 213 -10.27 9.81 1.89
CA PHE A 213 -9.27 8.76 1.70
C PHE A 213 -9.65 7.82 0.56
N GLY A 214 -8.67 7.29 -0.16
CA GLY A 214 -8.86 6.18 -1.09
C GLY A 214 -9.24 4.88 -0.36
N LEU A 215 -9.98 3.99 -1.02
CA LEU A 215 -10.37 2.69 -0.40
C LEU A 215 -9.16 1.85 0.00
N SER A 216 -8.11 1.84 -0.81
CA SER A 216 -6.86 1.13 -0.51
C SER A 216 -6.18 1.70 0.74
N GLN A 217 -6.17 3.03 0.91
CA GLN A 217 -5.63 3.69 2.11
C GLN A 217 -6.46 3.32 3.35
N LEU A 218 -7.78 3.40 3.25
CA LEU A 218 -8.69 3.01 4.34
C LEU A 218 -8.51 1.55 4.74
N HIS A 219 -8.31 0.67 3.76
CA HIS A 219 -8.02 -0.74 4.02
C HIS A 219 -6.70 -0.92 4.76
N GLN A 220 -5.64 -0.23 4.36
CA GLN A 220 -4.34 -0.26 5.03
C GLN A 220 -4.41 0.28 6.47
N LEU A 221 -5.11 1.41 6.68
CA LEU A 221 -5.35 1.99 8.00
C LEU A 221 -6.12 1.02 8.89
N ARG A 222 -7.21 0.43 8.40
CA ARG A 222 -7.97 -0.62 9.10
C ARG A 222 -7.06 -1.77 9.52
N GLY A 223 -6.13 -2.18 8.67
CA GLY A 223 -5.16 -3.25 8.94
C GLY A 223 -4.14 -2.93 10.04
N ARG A 224 -4.12 -1.71 10.59
CA ARG A 224 -3.27 -1.34 11.73
C ARG A 224 -3.83 -1.81 13.06
N VAL A 225 -5.11 -2.10 13.15
CA VAL A 225 -5.76 -2.74 14.30
C VAL A 225 -6.09 -4.21 13.98
N GLY A 226 -6.54 -4.98 14.98
CA GLY A 226 -6.82 -6.41 14.80
C GLY A 226 -5.57 -7.28 14.78
N ARG A 227 -4.48 -6.82 15.39
CA ARG A 227 -3.20 -7.54 15.49
C ARG A 227 -3.01 -8.26 16.81
N GLY A 228 -3.89 -8.03 17.77
CA GLY A 228 -3.97 -8.72 19.05
C GLY A 228 -5.16 -9.66 19.10
N SER A 229 -5.42 -10.23 20.30
CA SER A 229 -6.55 -11.12 20.57
C SER A 229 -7.86 -10.39 20.85
N ALA A 230 -7.80 -9.07 21.09
CA ALA A 230 -8.98 -8.26 21.39
C ALA A 230 -9.84 -8.02 20.13
N GLU A 231 -11.15 -7.94 20.34
CA GLU A 231 -12.08 -7.51 19.29
C GLU A 231 -11.71 -6.10 18.82
N SER A 232 -11.62 -5.91 17.51
CA SER A 232 -11.12 -4.65 16.95
C SER A 232 -12.15 -3.97 16.06
N TRP A 233 -12.14 -2.64 16.11
CA TRP A 233 -13.12 -1.78 15.47
C TRP A 233 -12.46 -0.72 14.60
N CYS A 234 -13.06 -0.45 13.44
CA CYS A 234 -12.70 0.66 12.58
C CYS A 234 -13.93 1.53 12.33
N PHE A 235 -13.88 2.77 12.76
CA PHE A 235 -14.94 3.75 12.56
C PHE A 235 -14.53 4.74 11.48
N LEU A 236 -15.37 4.84 10.44
CA LEU A 236 -15.22 5.76 9.33
C LEU A 236 -16.19 6.93 9.58
N LEU A 237 -15.67 8.07 10.06
CA LEU A 237 -16.48 9.25 10.34
C LEU A 237 -16.72 9.99 9.02
N ALA A 238 -17.91 9.86 8.49
CA ALA A 238 -18.35 10.43 7.22
C ALA A 238 -19.86 10.27 7.04
N ALA A 239 -20.44 11.02 6.10
CA ALA A 239 -21.74 10.69 5.56
C ALA A 239 -21.68 9.32 4.84
N GLU A 240 -22.74 8.54 5.00
CA GLU A 240 -22.82 7.22 4.39
C GLU A 240 -22.81 7.33 2.86
N ASN A 241 -21.92 6.59 2.20
CA ASN A 241 -21.85 6.50 0.77
C ASN A 241 -21.50 5.07 0.30
N GLU A 242 -21.77 4.76 -0.96
CA GLU A 242 -21.57 3.42 -1.51
C GLU A 242 -20.12 2.95 -1.41
N ARG A 243 -19.16 3.85 -1.64
CA ARG A 243 -17.73 3.54 -1.57
C ARG A 243 -17.31 3.08 -0.18
N LEU A 244 -17.72 3.77 0.88
CA LEU A 244 -17.39 3.41 2.26
C LEU A 244 -18.13 2.13 2.72
N ARG A 245 -19.32 1.86 2.19
CA ARG A 245 -20.05 0.61 2.47
C ARG A 245 -19.27 -0.64 2.12
N ILE A 246 -18.44 -0.61 1.08
CA ILE A 246 -17.59 -1.74 0.68
C ILE A 246 -16.75 -2.21 1.86
N LEU A 247 -16.13 -1.27 2.60
CA LEU A 247 -15.30 -1.60 3.76
C LEU A 247 -16.09 -2.18 4.95
N THR A 248 -17.39 -1.91 5.03
CA THR A 248 -18.25 -2.51 6.06
C THR A 248 -18.68 -3.93 5.72
N GLN A 249 -18.65 -4.30 4.45
CA GLN A 249 -19.13 -5.59 3.93
C GLN A 249 -18.03 -6.65 3.84
N THR A 250 -16.78 -6.24 3.68
CA THR A 250 -15.66 -7.17 3.52
C THR A 250 -14.40 -6.72 4.24
N ASN A 251 -13.64 -7.71 4.73
CA ASN A 251 -12.27 -7.53 5.21
C ASN A 251 -11.23 -7.97 4.16
N ASP A 252 -11.67 -8.54 3.04
CA ASP A 252 -10.80 -8.97 1.95
C ASP A 252 -10.31 -7.76 1.15
N GLY A 253 -9.00 -7.54 1.15
CA GLY A 253 -8.36 -6.43 0.45
C GLY A 253 -8.43 -6.55 -1.07
N PHE A 254 -8.47 -7.76 -1.63
CA PHE A 254 -8.60 -7.96 -3.08
C PHE A 254 -9.98 -7.54 -3.57
N ILE A 255 -11.04 -7.88 -2.80
CA ILE A 255 -12.40 -7.42 -3.10
C ILE A 255 -12.50 -5.89 -3.00
N VAL A 256 -11.88 -5.29 -1.96
CA VAL A 256 -11.84 -3.83 -1.81
C VAL A 256 -11.13 -3.18 -3.00
N ALA A 257 -9.97 -3.70 -3.42
CA ALA A 257 -9.21 -3.15 -4.53
C ALA A 257 -9.95 -3.31 -5.87
N GLN A 258 -10.62 -4.43 -6.08
CA GLN A 258 -11.43 -4.64 -7.28
C GLN A 258 -12.60 -3.65 -7.35
N LYS A 259 -13.29 -3.44 -6.22
CA LYS A 259 -14.38 -2.46 -6.14
C LYS A 259 -13.89 -1.02 -6.29
N ASP A 260 -12.71 -0.69 -5.78
CA ASP A 260 -12.09 0.63 -5.98
C ASP A 260 -11.81 0.87 -7.48
N LEU A 261 -11.30 -0.16 -8.18
CA LEU A 261 -11.07 -0.11 -9.62
C LEU A 261 -12.38 0.07 -10.41
N GLU A 262 -13.43 -0.68 -10.07
CA GLU A 262 -14.75 -0.57 -10.72
C GLU A 262 -15.35 0.85 -10.53
N LEU A 263 -15.17 1.47 -9.36
CA LEU A 263 -15.72 2.80 -9.04
C LEU A 263 -14.94 3.96 -9.67
N ARG A 264 -13.61 3.87 -9.71
CA ARG A 264 -12.75 4.93 -10.29
C ARG A 264 -12.64 4.86 -11.80
N GLY A 265 -12.85 3.67 -12.33
CA GLY A 265 -12.49 3.37 -13.71
C GLY A 265 -10.97 3.19 -13.89
N PRO A 266 -10.55 2.58 -14.98
CA PRO A 266 -9.14 2.25 -15.23
C PRO A 266 -8.26 3.46 -15.59
N GLY A 267 -8.83 4.61 -15.93
CA GLY A 267 -8.10 5.80 -16.41
C GLY A 267 -7.19 6.46 -15.36
N ASP A 268 -7.59 6.44 -14.09
CA ASP A 268 -6.84 7.10 -13.00
C ASP A 268 -5.61 6.29 -12.51
N LEU A 269 -5.57 4.98 -12.80
CA LEU A 269 -4.52 4.09 -12.29
C LEU A 269 -3.22 4.16 -13.09
N MET A 270 -3.24 4.67 -14.30
CA MET A 270 -2.12 4.59 -15.24
C MET A 270 -1.36 5.90 -15.44
N GLY A 271 -1.78 7.00 -14.83
CA GLY A 271 -1.00 8.26 -14.71
C GLY A 271 -0.63 8.98 -16.00
N THR A 272 -0.95 8.46 -17.18
CA THR A 272 -0.63 9.09 -18.47
C THR A 272 -1.78 8.95 -19.47
N ARG A 273 -2.28 10.09 -19.94
CA ARG A 273 -3.47 10.23 -20.80
C ARG A 273 -3.43 9.52 -22.15
N GLN A 274 -2.29 8.99 -22.62
CA GLN A 274 -2.19 8.41 -23.97
C GLN A 274 -2.12 6.88 -24.03
N SER A 275 -1.60 6.19 -23.00
CA SER A 275 -1.61 4.71 -22.93
C SER A 275 -2.89 4.17 -22.26
N GLY A 276 -3.66 5.06 -21.63
CA GLY A 276 -4.80 4.73 -20.79
C GLY A 276 -6.05 4.30 -21.53
N GLU A 277 -6.36 4.87 -22.69
CA GLU A 277 -7.67 4.65 -23.35
C GLU A 277 -7.86 3.20 -23.83
N MET A 278 -6.85 2.62 -24.48
CA MET A 278 -6.97 1.24 -24.98
C MET A 278 -6.93 0.19 -23.85
N MET A 279 -6.17 0.47 -22.77
CA MET A 279 -6.12 -0.40 -21.61
C MET A 279 -7.35 -0.19 -20.71
N ALA A 280 -7.92 1.02 -20.73
CA ALA A 280 -9.17 1.37 -20.08
C ALA A 280 -10.34 0.61 -20.70
N ASP A 281 -10.48 0.64 -22.03
CA ASP A 281 -11.51 -0.10 -22.76
C ASP A 281 -11.37 -1.61 -22.53
N PHE A 282 -10.16 -2.13 -22.51
CA PHE A 282 -9.91 -3.53 -22.25
C PHE A 282 -10.23 -3.95 -20.80
N LEU A 283 -10.03 -3.07 -19.81
CA LEU A 283 -10.36 -3.31 -18.40
C LEU A 283 -11.85 -3.14 -18.10
N LEU A 284 -12.56 -2.29 -18.88
CA LEU A 284 -14.00 -2.06 -18.75
C LEU A 284 -14.83 -3.12 -19.48
N ASP A 285 -14.42 -3.49 -20.69
CA ASP A 285 -15.10 -4.50 -21.53
C ASP A 285 -14.42 -5.87 -21.46
N GLY A 286 -13.19 -5.92 -20.94
CA GLY A 286 -12.36 -7.11 -20.93
C GLY A 286 -12.89 -8.16 -19.98
N ASP A 287 -13.29 -9.28 -20.53
CA ASP A 287 -13.57 -10.48 -19.77
C ASP A 287 -12.28 -10.88 -19.02
N VAL A 288 -12.30 -10.69 -17.69
CA VAL A 288 -11.22 -11.11 -16.77
C VAL A 288 -10.83 -12.56 -17.04
N LYS A 289 -11.79 -13.40 -17.43
CA LYS A 289 -11.56 -14.79 -17.80
C LYS A 289 -10.72 -14.91 -19.06
N LEU A 290 -10.92 -14.01 -20.03
CA LEU A 290 -10.15 -14.00 -21.26
C LEU A 290 -8.67 -13.69 -21.01
N LEU A 291 -8.37 -12.77 -20.10
CA LEU A 291 -6.99 -12.48 -19.68
C LEU A 291 -6.31 -13.67 -18.98
N ASP A 292 -7.02 -14.32 -18.07
CA ASP A 292 -6.51 -15.51 -17.38
C ASP A 292 -6.30 -16.67 -18.36
N GLU A 293 -7.20 -16.85 -19.32
CA GLU A 293 -7.07 -17.83 -20.41
C GLU A 293 -5.90 -17.51 -21.33
N ALA A 294 -5.72 -16.25 -21.74
CA ALA A 294 -4.60 -15.81 -22.55
C ALA A 294 -3.26 -16.03 -21.83
N ALA A 295 -3.17 -15.68 -20.54
CA ALA A 295 -1.97 -15.93 -19.72
C ALA A 295 -1.64 -17.42 -19.63
N LYS A 296 -2.65 -18.27 -19.38
CA LYS A 296 -2.50 -19.73 -19.38
C LYS A 296 -2.06 -20.28 -20.74
N CYS A 297 -2.62 -19.74 -21.82
CA CYS A 297 -2.24 -20.12 -23.17
C CYS A 297 -0.78 -19.75 -23.47
N MET A 298 -0.36 -18.53 -23.15
CA MET A 298 1.03 -18.07 -23.32
C MET A 298 2.02 -18.90 -22.48
N LYS A 299 1.66 -19.23 -21.24
CA LYS A 299 2.47 -20.11 -20.40
C LYS A 299 2.63 -21.48 -21.06
N ARG A 300 1.54 -22.09 -21.54
CA ARG A 300 1.57 -23.37 -22.26
C ARG A 300 2.43 -23.32 -23.53
N LEU A 301 2.36 -22.22 -24.31
CA LEU A 301 3.19 -22.01 -25.49
C LEU A 301 4.69 -21.91 -25.15
N ARG A 302 5.02 -21.27 -24.02
CA ARG A 302 6.41 -21.12 -23.57
C ARG A 302 7.01 -22.43 -23.01
N GLU A 303 6.23 -23.20 -22.26
CA GLU A 303 6.68 -24.40 -21.56
C GLU A 303 6.73 -25.64 -22.49
N ASN A 304 5.99 -25.63 -23.60
CA ASN A 304 5.92 -26.80 -24.50
C ASN A 304 6.81 -26.60 -25.75
N PRO A 305 7.95 -27.31 -25.86
CA PRO A 305 8.83 -27.20 -27.01
C PRO A 305 8.19 -27.57 -28.36
N LYS A 306 7.14 -28.40 -28.35
CA LYS A 306 6.41 -28.79 -29.55
C LYS A 306 5.57 -27.68 -30.16
N LEU A 307 5.29 -26.61 -29.39
CA LEU A 307 4.52 -25.44 -29.80
C LEU A 307 5.41 -24.23 -30.13
N ALA A 308 6.71 -24.48 -30.40
CA ALA A 308 7.67 -23.41 -30.70
C ALA A 308 7.32 -22.61 -31.96
N ALA A 309 6.76 -23.25 -32.97
CA ALA A 309 6.33 -22.59 -34.21
C ALA A 309 5.14 -21.69 -33.99
N GLU A 310 4.12 -22.16 -33.26
CA GLU A 310 2.93 -21.38 -32.90
C GLU A 310 3.30 -20.18 -32.01
N ARG A 311 4.22 -20.39 -31.06
CA ARG A 311 4.74 -19.31 -30.23
C ARG A 311 5.40 -18.22 -31.07
N GLN A 312 6.30 -18.58 -31.99
CA GLN A 312 6.98 -17.63 -32.89
C GLN A 312 5.97 -16.85 -33.76
N GLN A 313 4.92 -17.52 -34.22
CA GLN A 313 3.88 -16.88 -35.01
C GLN A 313 3.11 -15.83 -34.19
N VAL A 314 2.69 -16.18 -32.96
CA VAL A 314 1.98 -15.27 -32.05
C VAL A 314 2.87 -14.09 -31.65
N GLU A 315 4.14 -14.34 -31.31
CA GLU A 315 5.13 -13.30 -30.98
C GLU A 315 5.38 -12.34 -32.17
N ALA A 316 5.50 -12.88 -33.39
CA ALA A 316 5.71 -12.09 -34.60
C ALA A 316 4.47 -11.23 -34.96
N GLU A 317 3.28 -11.74 -34.71
CA GLU A 317 2.03 -11.01 -34.95
C GLU A 317 1.81 -9.92 -33.89
N ALA A 318 2.08 -10.22 -32.62
CA ALA A 318 2.08 -9.23 -31.54
C ALA A 318 3.07 -8.10 -31.82
N LEU A 319 4.30 -8.41 -32.22
CA LEU A 319 5.31 -7.40 -32.58
C LEU A 319 4.87 -6.53 -33.77
N ARG A 320 4.22 -7.10 -34.78
CA ARG A 320 3.70 -6.32 -35.91
C ARG A 320 2.60 -5.34 -35.50
N ASN A 321 1.70 -5.78 -34.61
CA ASN A 321 0.54 -4.97 -34.20
C ASN A 321 0.89 -3.89 -33.17
N TYR A 322 1.97 -4.09 -32.40
CA TYR A 322 2.34 -3.21 -31.28
C TYR A 322 3.72 -2.56 -31.42
N ARG A 323 4.41 -2.74 -32.55
CA ARG A 323 5.78 -2.24 -32.77
C ARG A 323 5.91 -0.73 -32.54
N ASP A 324 4.96 0.04 -33.04
CA ASP A 324 4.98 1.51 -32.91
C ASP A 324 4.68 1.93 -31.47
N LYS A 325 3.83 1.18 -30.76
CA LYS A 325 3.45 1.43 -29.36
C LYS A 325 4.53 1.01 -28.37
N LEU A 326 5.28 -0.07 -28.65
CA LEU A 326 6.41 -0.50 -27.83
C LEU A 326 7.59 0.48 -27.91
N ALA A 327 7.76 1.18 -29.04
CA ALA A 327 8.75 2.24 -29.19
C ALA A 327 8.42 3.43 -28.27
N ASP A 328 7.16 3.80 -28.16
CA ASP A 328 6.68 4.89 -27.28
C ASP A 328 6.80 4.52 -25.79
N ILE A 329 6.58 3.25 -25.44
CA ILE A 329 6.74 2.76 -24.04
C ILE A 329 8.23 2.66 -23.64
N ALA A 330 9.12 2.39 -24.58
CA ALA A 330 10.55 2.30 -24.32
C ALA A 330 11.25 3.66 -24.22
N MET A 331 10.58 4.74 -24.69
CA MET A 331 11.13 6.11 -24.64
C MET A 331 10.58 6.94 -23.47
N ASN A 332 9.62 6.44 -22.70
CA ASN A 332 9.09 7.01 -21.46
C ASN A 332 9.48 6.16 -20.25
#